data_e0dbf7879a7d2f47ef7f139848bfcfea
#
_entry.id   e0dbf7879a7d2f47ef7f139848bfcfea
#
_cell.length_a   1.000
_cell.length_b   1.000
_cell.length_c   1.000
_cell.angle_alpha   90.00
_cell.angle_beta   90.00
_cell.angle_gamma   90.00
#
_symmetry.space_group_name_H-M   'P 1'
#
loop_
_entity.id
_entity.type
_entity.pdbx_description
1 polymer ?
#
loop_
_entity_poly.entity_id
_entity_poly.type
_entity_poly.pdbx_seq_one_letter_code
_entity_poly.pdbx_strand_id
1 'polypeptide(L)'
;MRRTAMTQTILAPLDGKVFQVMVKPGDTVEEDEEILVIEAMKMETPIFAPCDGAVKEIGVKEGDDVLENDILAVIDSKSNEV
;
A
#
# COMPACT_ATOMS: atom_id res chain seq x y z
N MET A 1 -0.13 -22.97 -19.81
CA MET A 1 0.15 -22.31 -18.62
C MET A 1 -0.56 -21.04 -18.49
N ARG A 2 -1.03 -20.78 -17.34
CA ARG A 2 -1.79 -19.65 -17.22
C ARG A 2 -1.19 -18.78 -16.18
N ARG A 3 -1.37 -17.52 -16.33
CA ARG A 3 -0.87 -16.59 -15.42
C ARG A 3 -1.85 -16.38 -14.31
N THR A 4 -1.38 -16.34 -13.12
CA THR A 4 -2.22 -16.09 -11.98
C THR A 4 -1.99 -14.69 -11.50
N ALA A 5 -3.02 -13.89 -11.48
CA ALA A 5 -2.91 -12.55 -10.94
C ALA A 5 -2.88 -12.67 -9.44
N MET A 6 -1.91 -12.03 -8.82
CA MET A 6 -1.80 -12.04 -7.37
C MET A 6 -1.95 -10.65 -6.86
N THR A 7 -2.80 -10.49 -5.87
CA THR A 7 -2.94 -9.20 -5.23
C THR A 7 -2.35 -9.28 -3.85
N GLN A 8 -1.71 -8.19 -3.45
CA GLN A 8 -1.15 -8.06 -2.11
C GLN A 8 -1.91 -6.96 -1.43
N THR A 9 -2.49 -7.26 -0.29
CA THR A 9 -3.22 -6.26 0.48
C THR A 9 -2.29 -5.69 1.52
N ILE A 10 -2.22 -4.37 1.60
CA ILE A 10 -1.37 -3.71 2.54
C ILE A 10 -2.21 -3.24 3.70
N LEU A 11 -1.88 -3.73 4.88
CA LEU A 11 -2.64 -3.43 6.09
C LEU A 11 -1.89 -2.45 6.96
N ALA A 12 -2.63 -1.68 7.72
CA ALA A 12 -2.02 -0.74 8.66
C ALA A 12 -1.32 -1.53 9.76
N PRO A 13 -0.07 -1.21 10.05
CA PRO A 13 0.65 -1.92 11.11
C PRO A 13 0.30 -1.45 12.51
N LEU A 14 -0.40 -0.33 12.61
CA LEU A 14 -0.76 0.24 13.90
C LEU A 14 -1.87 1.26 13.68
N ASP A 15 -2.49 1.67 14.77
CA ASP A 15 -3.52 2.71 14.72
C ASP A 15 -2.83 4.05 14.47
N GLY A 16 -3.43 4.88 13.66
CA GLY A 16 -2.85 6.19 13.41
C GLY A 16 -3.67 6.97 12.41
N LYS A 17 -3.03 7.93 11.79
CA LYS A 17 -3.67 8.80 10.80
C LYS A 17 -2.83 8.83 9.54
N VAL A 18 -3.46 8.81 8.40
CA VAL A 18 -2.75 8.86 7.13
C VAL A 18 -2.18 10.26 6.96
N PHE A 19 -0.87 10.37 6.99
CA PHE A 19 -0.18 11.64 6.90
C PHE A 19 0.02 12.05 5.44
N GLN A 20 0.38 11.10 4.60
CA GLN A 20 0.67 11.41 3.21
C GLN A 20 0.46 10.17 2.37
N VAL A 21 -0.11 10.33 1.17
CA VAL A 21 -0.26 9.26 0.21
C VAL A 21 0.52 9.65 -1.02
N MET A 22 1.48 8.83 -1.42
CA MET A 22 2.41 9.18 -2.48
C MET A 22 2.13 8.50 -3.80
N VAL A 23 1.13 7.64 -3.85
CA VAL A 23 0.78 6.94 -5.08
C VAL A 23 -0.72 6.97 -5.25
N LYS A 24 -1.18 6.61 -6.43
CA LYS A 24 -2.61 6.56 -6.71
C LYS A 24 -2.90 5.33 -7.54
N PRO A 25 -4.17 4.94 -7.65
CA PRO A 25 -4.51 3.77 -8.45
C PRO A 25 -3.98 3.93 -9.86
N GLY A 26 -3.37 2.87 -10.36
CA GLY A 26 -2.78 2.86 -11.69
C GLY A 26 -1.28 3.10 -11.70
N ASP A 27 -0.72 3.61 -10.60
CA ASP A 27 0.71 3.83 -10.53
C ASP A 27 1.43 2.51 -10.43
N THR A 28 2.62 2.46 -11.01
CA THR A 28 3.50 1.30 -10.88
C THR A 28 4.44 1.53 -9.72
N VAL A 29 4.63 0.51 -8.91
CA VAL A 29 5.52 0.60 -7.75
C VAL A 29 6.52 -0.55 -7.78
N GLU A 30 7.63 -0.34 -7.11
CA GLU A 30 8.64 -1.37 -6.93
C GLU A 30 8.66 -1.81 -5.48
N GLU A 31 9.14 -3.00 -5.25
CA GLU A 31 9.26 -3.53 -3.89
C GLU A 31 10.04 -2.54 -3.04
N ASP A 32 9.56 -2.30 -1.83
CA ASP A 32 10.17 -1.38 -0.88
C ASP A 32 10.04 0.09 -1.24
N GLU A 33 9.28 0.40 -2.27
CA GLU A 33 9.02 1.79 -2.59
C GLU A 33 8.01 2.33 -1.57
N GLU A 34 8.24 3.55 -1.08
CA GLU A 34 7.35 4.14 -0.09
C GLU A 34 6.06 4.57 -0.75
N ILE A 35 4.93 4.10 -0.24
CA ILE A 35 3.64 4.40 -0.88
C ILE A 35 2.79 5.34 -0.06
N LEU A 36 2.90 5.29 1.26
CA LEU A 36 2.20 6.25 2.09
C LEU A 36 2.85 6.28 3.46
N VAL A 37 2.43 7.24 4.27
CA VAL A 37 2.98 7.42 5.60
C VAL A 37 1.84 7.52 6.59
N ILE A 38 1.97 6.78 7.69
CA ILE A 38 1.02 6.82 8.80
C ILE A 38 1.69 7.57 9.94
N GLU A 39 0.97 8.51 10.52
CA GLU A 39 1.45 9.23 11.68
C GLU A 39 0.79 8.64 12.92
N ALA A 40 1.59 8.25 13.89
CA ALA A 40 1.08 7.70 15.14
C ALA A 40 2.04 8.10 16.24
N MET A 41 1.50 8.55 17.36
CA MET A 41 2.33 8.90 18.53
C MET A 41 3.44 9.86 18.18
N LYS A 42 3.12 10.82 17.32
CA LYS A 42 4.07 11.87 16.90
C LYS A 42 5.25 11.32 16.10
N MET A 43 5.10 10.14 15.53
CA MET A 43 6.11 9.55 14.68
C MET A 43 5.50 9.22 13.34
N GLU A 44 6.29 9.33 12.30
CA GLU A 44 5.85 9.00 10.97
C GLU A 44 6.38 7.63 10.60
N THR A 45 5.49 6.75 10.21
CA THR A 45 5.85 5.39 9.85
C THR A 45 5.58 5.22 8.36
N PRO A 46 6.63 5.02 7.56
CA PRO A 46 6.42 4.82 6.13
C PRO A 46 5.89 3.42 5.86
N ILE A 47 5.04 3.31 4.87
CA ILE A 47 4.50 2.03 4.43
C ILE A 47 5.08 1.75 3.06
N PHE A 48 5.66 0.59 2.90
CA PHE A 48 6.37 0.24 1.67
C PHE A 48 5.59 -0.77 0.86
N ALA A 49 5.82 -0.76 -0.44
CA ALA A 49 5.22 -1.75 -1.31
C ALA A 49 5.82 -3.12 -1.02
N PRO A 50 5.00 -4.15 -0.90
CA PRO A 50 5.50 -5.49 -0.58
C PRO A 50 6.09 -6.20 -1.79
N CYS A 51 5.86 -5.68 -2.99
CA CYS A 51 6.33 -6.31 -4.21
C CYS A 51 6.25 -5.32 -5.35
N ASP A 52 6.86 -5.69 -6.46
CA ASP A 52 6.71 -4.92 -7.68
C ASP A 52 5.31 -5.14 -8.21
N GLY A 53 4.70 -4.11 -8.72
CA GLY A 53 3.38 -4.25 -9.29
C GLY A 53 2.74 -2.92 -9.56
N ALA A 54 1.42 -2.93 -9.69
CA ALA A 54 0.65 -1.71 -9.92
C ALA A 54 -0.35 -1.53 -8.79
N VAL A 55 -0.58 -0.29 -8.43
CA VAL A 55 -1.55 0.02 -7.38
C VAL A 55 -2.94 -0.23 -7.95
N LYS A 56 -3.64 -1.19 -7.38
CA LYS A 56 -4.98 -1.51 -7.81
C LYS A 56 -5.98 -0.56 -7.20
N GLU A 57 -5.85 -0.32 -5.91
CA GLU A 57 -6.70 0.65 -5.26
C GLU A 57 -6.05 1.16 -3.99
N ILE A 58 -6.45 2.37 -3.61
CA ILE A 58 -6.03 2.98 -2.35
C ILE A 58 -7.30 3.13 -1.53
N GLY A 59 -7.32 2.53 -0.36
CA GLY A 59 -8.50 2.54 0.48
C GLY A 59 -8.59 3.71 1.43
N VAL A 60 -7.58 4.57 1.48
CA VAL A 60 -7.54 5.67 2.41
C VAL A 60 -7.05 6.93 1.70
N LYS A 61 -7.19 8.05 2.36
CA LYS A 61 -6.67 9.31 1.85
C LYS A 61 -6.06 10.10 2.99
N GLU A 62 -5.34 11.14 2.65
CA GLU A 62 -4.66 11.95 3.65
C GLU A 62 -5.66 12.49 4.65
N GLY A 63 -5.32 12.37 5.91
CA GLY A 63 -6.18 12.81 6.98
C GLY A 63 -7.10 11.74 7.56
N ASP A 64 -7.20 10.59 6.90
CA ASP A 64 -8.06 9.52 7.40
C ASP A 64 -7.46 8.88 8.65
N ASP A 65 -8.32 8.50 9.58
CA ASP A 65 -7.89 7.72 10.72
C ASP A 65 -7.95 6.26 10.34
N VAL A 66 -6.96 5.49 10.75
CA VAL A 66 -6.92 4.06 10.49
C VAL A 66 -6.63 3.30 11.77
N LEU A 67 -7.09 2.06 11.80
CA LEU A 67 -6.81 1.16 12.91
C LEU A 67 -5.89 0.07 12.41
N GLU A 68 -5.21 -0.57 13.32
CA GLU A 68 -4.33 -1.68 12.98
C GLU A 68 -5.10 -2.69 12.15
N ASN A 69 -4.49 -3.16 11.08
CA ASN A 69 -5.07 -4.13 10.13
C ASN A 69 -6.12 -3.57 9.19
N ASP A 70 -6.38 -2.27 9.23
CA ASP A 70 -7.23 -1.67 8.21
C ASP A 70 -6.53 -1.78 6.86
N ILE A 71 -7.30 -1.94 5.81
CA ILE A 71 -6.74 -2.05 4.47
C ILE A 71 -6.35 -0.68 3.98
N LEU A 72 -5.08 -0.51 3.67
CA LEU A 72 -4.57 0.76 3.18
C LEU A 72 -4.57 0.81 1.66
N ALA A 73 -4.15 -0.28 1.04
CA ALA A 73 -4.00 -0.31 -0.41
C ALA A 73 -3.96 -1.74 -0.90
N VAL A 74 -4.18 -1.92 -2.18
CA VAL A 74 -4.07 -3.24 -2.81
C VAL A 74 -3.14 -3.09 -3.99
N ILE A 75 -2.14 -3.95 -4.08
CA ILE A 75 -1.18 -3.95 -5.16
C ILE A 75 -1.39 -5.20 -6.00
N ASP A 76 -1.48 -5.03 -7.32
CA ASP A 76 -1.50 -6.16 -8.22
C ASP A 76 -0.07 -6.51 -8.52
N SER A 77 0.37 -7.63 -7.99
CA SER A 77 1.71 -8.09 -8.15
C SER A 77 1.98 -8.45 -9.59
N LYS A 78 3.13 -8.05 -10.11
CA LYS A 78 3.46 -8.37 -11.45
C LYS A 78 3.84 -9.82 -11.53
N SER A 79 3.17 -10.54 -12.38
CA SER A 79 3.44 -11.94 -12.53
C SER A 79 4.47 -12.13 -13.61
N ASN A 80 5.53 -12.83 -13.33
CA ASN A 80 6.58 -13.04 -14.25
C ASN A 80 6.54 -14.38 -14.83
N GLU A 81 5.52 -14.71 -15.47
CA GLU A 81 5.36 -15.99 -16.02
C GLU A 81 5.93 -16.12 -17.32
N VAL A 82 6.40 -17.21 -17.66
CA VAL A 82 6.95 -17.45 -18.98
C VAL A 82 6.34 -18.66 -19.61
#